data_66c018f7d4e168dd17719c3cff67e2cc
#
_entry.id   66c018f7d4e168dd17719c3cff67e2cc
#
_cell.length_a   1.000
_cell.length_b   1.000
_cell.length_c   1.000
_cell.angle_alpha   90.00
_cell.angle_beta   90.00
_cell.angle_gamma   90.00
#
_symmetry.space_group_name_H-M   'P 1'
#
loop_
_entity.id
_entity.type
_entity.pdbx_description
1 polymer ?
#
loop_
_entity_poly.entity_id
_entity_poly.type
_entity_poly.pdbx_seq_one_letter_code
_entity_poly.pdbx_strand_id
1 'polypeptide(L)'
;MFINVLQVIVWGAWLLTTLSIFKISNTWLVVVTGGLSTGIGFAIKDILENIYYGISLMTGRIKIGDYIVCDGIRGRVSSISYTSTMLEALDGSIIAFQNSQLFTKNYKNMTKNHGYELDILEVGVAYGSNINEVKKMLIDAFTALDITYKEKKV
;
A
#
# COMPACT_ATOMS: atom_id res chain seq x y z
N MET A 1 -16.38 21.53 3.45
CA MET A 1 -15.49 20.90 4.43
C MET A 1 -14.28 21.77 4.77
N PHE A 2 -13.54 22.28 3.80
CA PHE A 2 -12.35 23.13 4.03
C PHE A 2 -12.67 24.44 4.80
N ILE A 3 -13.78 25.09 4.46
CA ILE A 3 -14.25 26.33 5.11
C ILE A 3 -14.52 26.12 6.61
N ASN A 4 -15.11 25.00 7.00
CA ASN A 4 -15.42 24.69 8.40
C ASN A 4 -14.15 24.49 9.24
N VAL A 5 -13.11 23.86 8.66
CA VAL A 5 -11.81 23.66 9.33
C VAL A 5 -11.12 25.01 9.52
N LEU A 6 -11.10 25.85 8.50
CA LEU A 6 -10.53 27.20 8.58
C LEU A 6 -11.25 28.03 9.64
N GLN A 7 -12.57 27.94 9.70
CA GLN A 7 -13.40 28.66 10.67
C GLN A 7 -13.08 28.24 12.11
N VAL A 8 -12.90 26.93 12.37
CA VAL A 8 -12.51 26.43 13.69
C VAL A 8 -11.12 26.96 14.10
N ILE A 9 -10.16 26.98 13.17
CA ILE A 9 -8.82 27.54 13.43
C ILE A 9 -8.89 29.02 13.77
N VAL A 10 -9.64 29.81 13.01
CA VAL A 10 -9.80 31.27 13.23
C VAL A 10 -10.47 31.54 14.59
N TRP A 11 -11.54 30.83 14.93
CA TRP A 11 -12.20 30.97 16.22
C TRP A 11 -11.31 30.51 17.38
N GLY A 12 -10.53 29.44 17.21
CA GLY A 12 -9.55 28.98 18.20
C GLY A 12 -8.45 30.02 18.45
N ALA A 13 -7.87 30.58 17.39
CA ALA A 13 -6.87 31.66 17.49
C ALA A 13 -7.44 32.90 18.16
N TRP A 14 -8.68 33.31 17.82
CA TRP A 14 -9.36 34.43 18.43
C TRP A 14 -9.61 34.20 19.91
N LEU A 15 -10.04 32.99 20.31
CA LEU A 15 -10.24 32.61 21.70
C LEU A 15 -8.94 32.75 22.49
N LEU A 16 -7.82 32.18 21.97
CA LEU A 16 -6.52 32.23 22.62
C LEU A 16 -6.01 33.69 22.78
N THR A 17 -6.17 34.53 21.78
CA THR A 17 -5.77 35.94 21.86
C THR A 17 -6.62 36.69 22.90
N THR A 18 -7.90 36.41 22.94
CA THR A 18 -8.81 37.01 23.92
C THR A 18 -8.43 36.62 25.36
N LEU A 19 -8.16 35.34 25.62
CA LEU A 19 -7.70 34.84 26.91
C LEU A 19 -6.37 35.47 27.33
N SER A 20 -5.48 35.74 26.40
CA SER A 20 -4.18 36.39 26.64
C SER A 20 -4.36 37.85 27.10
N ILE A 21 -5.34 38.59 26.52
CA ILE A 21 -5.65 39.98 26.89
C ILE A 21 -6.19 40.06 28.32
N PHE A 22 -6.99 39.10 28.76
CA PHE A 22 -7.56 39.06 30.12
C PHE A 22 -6.54 38.72 31.22
N LYS A 23 -5.22 38.70 30.89
CA LYS A 23 -4.13 38.41 31.85
C LYS A 23 -4.34 37.08 32.61
N ILE A 24 -4.97 36.12 32.00
CA ILE A 24 -5.02 34.75 32.53
C ILE A 24 -3.59 34.25 32.61
N SER A 25 -3.24 33.58 33.73
CA SER A 25 -1.89 33.09 33.94
C SER A 25 -1.33 32.40 32.69
N ASN A 26 -0.17 32.88 32.20
CA ASN A 26 0.50 32.32 31.02
C ASN A 26 0.72 30.81 31.16
N THR A 27 0.86 30.30 32.39
CA THR A 27 1.02 28.87 32.65
C THR A 27 -0.18 28.05 32.19
N TRP A 28 -1.41 28.51 32.45
CA TRP A 28 -2.61 27.83 31.98
C TRP A 28 -2.76 27.85 30.48
N LEU A 29 -2.42 28.95 29.83
CA LEU A 29 -2.44 29.04 28.38
C LEU A 29 -1.45 28.07 27.74
N VAL A 30 -0.24 27.94 28.29
CA VAL A 30 0.76 26.99 27.79
C VAL A 30 0.30 25.54 27.98
N VAL A 31 -0.28 25.20 29.13
CA VAL A 31 -0.78 23.83 29.38
C VAL A 31 -1.92 23.47 28.44
N VAL A 32 -2.90 24.34 28.25
CA VAL A 32 -4.05 24.10 27.40
C VAL A 32 -3.63 24.04 25.93
N THR A 33 -2.83 25.00 25.44
CA THR A 33 -2.36 24.99 24.06
C THR A 33 -1.41 23.84 23.77
N GLY A 34 -0.54 23.49 24.70
CA GLY A 34 0.35 22.33 24.59
C GLY A 34 -0.43 21.02 24.50
N GLY A 35 -1.41 20.82 25.38
CA GLY A 35 -2.28 19.66 25.36
C GLY A 35 -3.09 19.54 24.06
N LEU A 36 -3.68 20.66 23.61
CA LEU A 36 -4.43 20.71 22.36
C LEU A 36 -3.54 20.42 21.14
N SER A 37 -2.36 21.04 21.08
CA SER A 37 -1.40 20.83 19.99
C SER A 37 -0.95 19.37 19.91
N THR A 38 -0.68 18.75 21.07
CA THR A 38 -0.32 17.34 21.14
C THR A 38 -1.46 16.45 20.66
N GLY A 39 -2.69 16.71 21.10
CA GLY A 39 -3.87 15.98 20.67
C GLY A 39 -4.11 16.07 19.16
N ILE A 40 -4.01 17.28 18.58
CA ILE A 40 -4.11 17.47 17.13
C ILE A 40 -2.98 16.75 16.41
N GLY A 41 -1.74 16.85 16.91
CA GLY A 41 -0.58 16.15 16.35
C GLY A 41 -0.79 14.65 16.25
N PHE A 42 -1.32 14.02 17.29
CA PHE A 42 -1.67 12.60 17.25
C PHE A 42 -2.81 12.30 16.30
N ALA A 43 -3.84 13.17 16.22
CA ALA A 43 -4.98 12.95 15.34
C ALA A 43 -4.60 12.97 13.84
N ILE A 44 -3.62 13.78 13.44
CA ILE A 44 -3.18 13.90 12.04
C ILE A 44 -1.98 13.03 11.69
N LYS A 45 -1.32 12.42 12.68
CA LYS A 45 -0.11 11.60 12.50
C LYS A 45 -0.26 10.55 11.41
N ASP A 46 -1.31 9.75 11.46
CA ASP A 46 -1.52 8.63 10.52
C ASP A 46 -1.75 9.14 9.08
N ILE A 47 -2.39 10.29 8.93
CA ILE A 47 -2.60 10.91 7.62
C ILE A 47 -1.26 11.34 7.02
N LEU A 48 -0.43 12.04 7.80
CA LEU A 48 0.89 12.49 7.36
C LEU A 48 1.82 11.31 7.06
N GLU A 49 1.77 10.27 7.87
CA GLU A 49 2.53 9.04 7.66
C GLU A 49 2.14 8.36 6.34
N ASN A 50 0.85 8.21 6.06
CA ASN A 50 0.37 7.65 4.79
C ASN A 50 0.78 8.48 3.59
N ILE A 51 0.74 9.81 3.67
CA ILE A 51 1.20 10.71 2.61
C ILE A 51 2.70 10.55 2.37
N TYR A 52 3.50 10.55 3.43
CA TYR A 52 4.95 10.35 3.34
C TYR A 52 5.31 9.03 2.66
N TYR A 53 4.68 7.93 3.09
CA TYR A 53 4.91 6.62 2.49
C TYR A 53 4.36 6.54 1.06
N GLY A 54 3.25 7.20 0.75
CA GLY A 54 2.73 7.29 -0.61
C GLY A 54 3.72 7.92 -1.58
N ILE A 55 4.29 9.06 -1.20
CA ILE A 55 5.34 9.72 -1.97
C ILE A 55 6.55 8.80 -2.11
N SER A 56 6.97 8.14 -1.03
CA SER A 56 8.10 7.21 -1.04
C SER A 56 7.86 5.98 -1.93
N LEU A 57 6.65 5.45 -2.00
CA LEU A 57 6.28 4.36 -2.91
C LEU A 57 6.34 4.82 -4.38
N MET A 58 5.82 6.02 -4.67
CA MET A 58 5.84 6.61 -6.02
C MET A 58 7.26 6.88 -6.55
N THR A 59 8.26 7.05 -5.68
CA THR A 59 9.66 7.27 -6.08
C THR A 59 10.38 6.03 -6.64
N GLY A 60 9.66 4.95 -6.90
CA GLY A 60 10.15 3.79 -7.67
C GLY A 60 10.32 2.49 -6.87
N ARG A 61 9.80 2.44 -5.65
CA ARG A 61 9.75 1.16 -4.90
C ARG A 61 8.77 0.19 -5.52
N ILE A 62 7.59 0.70 -5.91
CA ILE A 62 6.52 -0.04 -6.56
C ILE A 62 6.05 0.80 -7.75
N LYS A 63 5.71 0.15 -8.86
CA LYS A 63 5.17 0.80 -10.05
C LYS A 63 3.75 0.31 -10.31
N ILE A 64 2.94 1.16 -10.93
CA ILE A 64 1.64 0.74 -11.46
C ILE A 64 1.88 -0.37 -12.47
N GLY A 65 1.15 -1.47 -12.32
CA GLY A 65 1.32 -2.67 -13.12
C GLY A 65 2.19 -3.75 -12.50
N ASP A 66 2.93 -3.46 -11.42
CA ASP A 66 3.70 -4.47 -10.69
C ASP A 66 2.76 -5.50 -10.04
N TYR A 67 3.18 -6.76 -10.06
CA TYR A 67 2.55 -7.83 -9.30
C TYR A 67 3.21 -7.94 -7.93
N ILE A 68 2.43 -7.74 -6.87
CA ILE A 68 2.94 -7.80 -5.50
C ILE A 68 2.11 -8.75 -4.64
N VAL A 69 2.77 -9.30 -3.62
CA VAL A 69 2.13 -10.09 -2.56
C VAL A 69 2.37 -9.37 -1.24
N CYS A 70 1.30 -8.95 -0.59
CA CYS A 70 1.33 -8.31 0.73
C CYS A 70 0.26 -8.93 1.62
N ASP A 71 0.62 -9.32 2.84
CA ASP A 71 -0.29 -10.00 3.79
C ASP A 71 -1.00 -11.25 3.21
N GLY A 72 -0.32 -11.99 2.34
CA GLY A 72 -0.90 -13.16 1.65
C GLY A 72 -1.85 -12.80 0.50
N ILE A 73 -2.15 -11.54 0.30
CA ILE A 73 -2.96 -11.08 -0.83
C ILE A 73 -2.05 -10.84 -2.03
N ARG A 74 -2.37 -11.49 -3.13
CA ARG A 74 -1.66 -11.38 -4.40
C ARG A 74 -2.47 -10.51 -5.35
N GLY A 75 -1.86 -9.48 -5.93
CA GLY A 75 -2.55 -8.62 -6.88
C GLY A 75 -1.63 -7.73 -7.69
N ARG A 76 -2.19 -7.16 -8.75
CA ARG A 76 -1.54 -6.18 -9.60
C ARG A 76 -1.82 -4.77 -9.08
N VAL A 77 -0.80 -3.94 -8.98
CA VAL A 77 -0.95 -2.54 -8.58
C VAL A 77 -1.71 -1.79 -9.69
N SER A 78 -2.94 -1.38 -9.39
CA SER A 78 -3.79 -0.64 -10.34
C SER A 78 -3.58 0.86 -10.22
N SER A 79 -3.43 1.38 -9.01
CA SER A 79 -3.16 2.80 -8.77
C SER A 79 -2.43 3.04 -7.45
N ILE A 80 -1.65 4.12 -7.40
CA ILE A 80 -0.97 4.59 -6.19
C ILE A 80 -1.43 6.03 -5.95
N SER A 81 -2.09 6.26 -4.81
CA SER A 81 -2.55 7.57 -4.35
C SER A 81 -1.71 8.04 -3.17
N TYR A 82 -1.91 9.29 -2.73
CA TYR A 82 -1.14 9.84 -1.59
C TYR A 82 -1.34 9.08 -0.30
N THR A 83 -2.52 8.52 -0.05
CA THR A 83 -2.85 7.85 1.21
C THR A 83 -3.02 6.34 1.08
N SER A 84 -3.27 5.84 -0.13
CA SER A 84 -3.57 4.43 -0.37
C SER A 84 -3.05 3.94 -1.71
N THR A 85 -2.74 2.66 -1.78
CA THR A 85 -2.38 1.93 -3.00
C THR A 85 -3.45 0.87 -3.26
N MET A 86 -3.97 0.82 -4.48
CA MET A 86 -4.99 -0.15 -4.87
C MET A 86 -4.36 -1.32 -5.61
N LEU A 87 -4.72 -2.52 -5.18
CA LEU A 87 -4.34 -3.78 -5.80
C LEU A 87 -5.58 -4.43 -6.42
N GLU A 88 -5.46 -4.84 -7.66
CA GLU A 88 -6.42 -5.70 -8.34
C GLU A 88 -6.01 -7.16 -8.15
N ALA A 89 -6.80 -7.91 -7.40
CA ALA A 89 -6.56 -9.32 -7.14
C ALA A 89 -6.95 -10.19 -8.34
N LEU A 90 -6.54 -11.46 -8.33
CA LEU A 90 -6.79 -12.41 -9.42
C LEU A 90 -8.28 -12.70 -9.66
N ASP A 91 -9.11 -12.53 -8.64
CA ASP A 91 -10.57 -12.66 -8.71
C ASP A 91 -11.28 -11.41 -9.25
N GLY A 92 -10.52 -10.37 -9.62
CA GLY A 92 -11.04 -9.08 -10.09
C GLY A 92 -11.45 -8.13 -8.96
N SER A 93 -11.28 -8.50 -7.69
CA SER A 93 -11.55 -7.59 -6.58
C SER A 93 -10.47 -6.51 -6.45
N ILE A 94 -10.88 -5.30 -6.04
CA ILE A 94 -9.95 -4.20 -5.77
C ILE A 94 -9.78 -4.07 -4.26
N ILE A 95 -8.54 -4.18 -3.82
CA ILE A 95 -8.18 -4.08 -2.41
C ILE A 95 -7.35 -2.82 -2.21
N ALA A 96 -7.81 -1.94 -1.30
CA ALA A 96 -7.10 -0.73 -0.95
C ALA A 96 -6.22 -0.97 0.28
N PHE A 97 -4.91 -0.82 0.13
CA PHE A 97 -3.95 -0.82 1.22
C PHE A 97 -3.60 0.61 1.61
N GLN A 98 -3.54 0.90 2.90
CA GLN A 98 -2.94 2.13 3.36
C GLN A 98 -1.44 2.12 3.03
N ASN A 99 -0.91 3.24 2.57
CA ASN A 99 0.50 3.31 2.15
C ASN A 99 1.47 2.99 3.30
N SER A 100 1.12 3.36 4.54
CA SER A 100 1.90 3.02 5.73
C SER A 100 1.99 1.51 5.93
N GLN A 101 0.89 0.78 5.74
CA GLN A 101 0.87 -0.67 5.86
C GLN A 101 1.73 -1.34 4.79
N LEU A 102 1.59 -0.89 3.54
CA LEU A 102 2.35 -1.45 2.43
C LEU A 102 3.86 -1.16 2.54
N PHE A 103 4.23 0.00 3.09
CA PHE A 103 5.62 0.40 3.23
C PHE A 103 6.31 -0.28 4.42
N THR A 104 5.61 -0.41 5.56
CA THR A 104 6.18 -0.96 6.80
C THR A 104 6.16 -2.48 6.86
N LYS A 105 5.23 -3.11 6.13
CA LYS A 105 5.17 -4.57 6.02
C LYS A 105 6.09 -5.08 4.93
N ASN A 106 6.48 -6.35 5.08
CA ASN A 106 7.21 -7.05 4.02
C ASN A 106 6.25 -7.33 2.87
N TYR A 107 6.58 -6.84 1.70
CA TYR A 107 5.90 -7.21 0.46
C TYR A 107 6.89 -7.88 -0.49
N LYS A 108 6.40 -8.82 -1.28
CA LYS A 108 7.15 -9.48 -2.35
C LYS A 108 6.73 -8.85 -3.68
N ASN A 109 7.66 -8.23 -4.40
CA ASN A 109 7.42 -7.75 -5.76
C ASN A 109 7.87 -8.83 -6.74
N MET A 110 6.93 -9.36 -7.50
CA MET A 110 7.15 -10.51 -8.38
C MET A 110 7.70 -10.09 -9.76
N THR A 111 7.44 -8.84 -10.17
CA THR A 111 7.72 -8.37 -11.55
C THR A 111 8.81 -7.30 -11.63
N LYS A 112 9.32 -6.80 -10.51
CA LYS A 112 10.26 -5.66 -10.48
C LYS A 112 11.56 -5.93 -11.28
N ASN A 113 12.08 -7.15 -11.21
CA ASN A 113 13.34 -7.51 -11.84
C ASN A 113 13.13 -8.23 -13.18
N HIS A 114 11.98 -8.88 -13.35
CA HIS A 114 11.68 -9.72 -14.51
C HIS A 114 10.22 -9.52 -14.89
N GLY A 115 9.92 -9.54 -16.18
CA GLY A 115 8.55 -9.46 -16.68
C GLY A 115 7.75 -10.77 -16.53
N TYR A 116 8.27 -11.74 -15.78
CA TYR A 116 7.66 -13.05 -15.56
C TYR A 116 7.66 -13.42 -14.08
N GLU A 117 6.69 -14.23 -13.71
CA GLU A 117 6.56 -14.84 -12.38
C GLU A 117 6.86 -16.33 -12.47
N LEU A 118 7.63 -16.87 -11.52
CA LEU A 118 7.82 -18.29 -11.35
C LEU A 118 6.71 -18.82 -10.44
N ASP A 119 5.86 -19.68 -10.96
CA ASP A 119 4.83 -20.37 -10.18
C ASP A 119 5.05 -21.88 -10.20
N ILE A 120 4.61 -22.58 -9.16
CA ILE A 120 4.72 -24.03 -9.04
C ILE A 120 3.31 -24.59 -9.18
N LEU A 121 3.11 -25.38 -10.24
CA LEU A 121 1.87 -26.11 -10.45
C LEU A 121 2.05 -27.56 -10.00
N GLU A 122 1.31 -27.97 -8.98
CA GLU A 122 1.26 -29.37 -8.55
C GLU A 122 0.12 -30.09 -9.26
N VAL A 123 0.45 -31.13 -10.00
CA VAL A 123 -0.52 -31.95 -10.73
C VAL A 123 -0.54 -33.35 -10.15
N GLY A 124 -1.68 -33.75 -9.61
CA GLY A 124 -1.92 -35.12 -9.15
C GLY A 124 -2.17 -36.07 -10.33
N VAL A 125 -1.43 -37.19 -10.37
CA VAL A 125 -1.61 -38.24 -11.39
C VAL A 125 -1.93 -39.59 -10.72
N ALA A 126 -2.61 -40.49 -11.43
CA ALA A 126 -2.94 -41.81 -10.90
C ALA A 126 -1.67 -42.67 -10.69
N TYR A 127 -1.72 -43.52 -9.68
CA TYR A 127 -0.65 -44.49 -9.44
C TYR A 127 -0.43 -45.37 -10.67
N GLY A 128 0.84 -45.48 -11.11
CA GLY A 128 1.21 -46.27 -12.29
C GLY A 128 1.23 -45.50 -13.60
N SER A 129 0.88 -44.19 -13.59
CA SER A 129 1.00 -43.34 -14.78
C SER A 129 2.45 -43.19 -15.23
N ASN A 130 2.67 -43.13 -16.54
CA ASN A 130 3.99 -42.88 -17.11
C ASN A 130 4.34 -41.38 -16.93
N ILE A 131 5.21 -41.08 -15.96
CA ILE A 131 5.60 -39.73 -15.59
C ILE A 131 6.20 -38.94 -16.78
N ASN A 132 6.96 -39.63 -17.68
CA ASN A 132 7.56 -38.98 -18.82
C ASN A 132 6.53 -38.54 -19.85
N GLU A 133 5.47 -39.30 -20.03
CA GLU A 133 4.35 -38.97 -20.91
C GLU A 133 3.51 -37.83 -20.36
N VAL A 134 3.19 -37.85 -19.06
CA VAL A 134 2.51 -36.76 -18.37
C VAL A 134 3.33 -35.48 -18.45
N LYS A 135 4.64 -35.52 -18.20
CA LYS A 135 5.53 -34.38 -18.30
C LYS A 135 5.53 -33.77 -19.73
N LYS A 136 5.56 -34.64 -20.76
CA LYS A 136 5.50 -34.18 -22.16
C LYS A 136 4.19 -33.51 -22.46
N MET A 137 3.04 -34.08 -22.07
CA MET A 137 1.72 -33.48 -22.26
C MET A 137 1.59 -32.12 -21.57
N LEU A 138 2.10 -32.00 -20.33
CA LEU A 138 2.12 -30.72 -19.63
C LEU A 138 2.96 -29.66 -20.34
N ILE A 139 4.17 -30.02 -20.80
CA ILE A 139 5.03 -29.09 -21.54
C ILE A 139 4.37 -28.65 -22.83
N ASP A 140 3.75 -29.57 -23.58
CA ASP A 140 3.06 -29.26 -24.81
C ASP A 140 1.84 -28.34 -24.58
N ALA A 141 1.06 -28.61 -23.51
CA ALA A 141 -0.07 -27.77 -23.13
C ALA A 141 0.35 -26.34 -22.74
N PHE A 142 1.40 -26.20 -21.91
CA PHE A 142 1.91 -24.89 -21.53
C PHE A 142 2.52 -24.13 -22.69
N THR A 143 3.20 -24.84 -23.61
CA THR A 143 3.79 -24.20 -24.81
C THR A 143 2.71 -23.70 -25.75
N ALA A 144 1.57 -24.40 -25.83
CA ALA A 144 0.43 -23.98 -26.66
C ALA A 144 -0.28 -22.74 -26.14
N LEU A 145 -0.18 -22.44 -24.84
CA LEU A 145 -0.81 -21.27 -24.23
C LEU A 145 -0.03 -19.96 -24.43
N ASP A 146 1.17 -19.99 -25.02
CA ASP A 146 2.06 -18.84 -25.31
C ASP A 146 2.32 -17.89 -24.12
N ILE A 147 2.06 -18.38 -22.89
CA ILE A 147 2.27 -17.65 -21.62
C ILE A 147 3.55 -18.07 -20.90
N THR A 148 4.31 -19.01 -21.47
CA THR A 148 5.55 -19.51 -20.87
C THR A 148 6.76 -18.71 -21.34
N TYR A 149 7.52 -18.17 -20.37
CA TYR A 149 8.81 -17.59 -20.66
C TYR A 149 9.84 -18.69 -20.92
N LYS A 150 10.37 -18.72 -22.14
CA LYS A 150 11.51 -19.59 -22.45
C LYS A 150 12.79 -18.86 -22.08
N GLU A 151 13.41 -19.28 -20.96
CA GLU A 151 14.75 -18.81 -20.64
C GLU A 151 15.69 -19.17 -21.80
N LYS A 152 16.25 -18.14 -22.45
CA LYS A 152 17.32 -18.34 -23.41
C LYS A 152 18.54 -18.79 -22.60
N LYS A 153 18.85 -20.07 -22.59
CA LYS A 153 20.15 -20.55 -22.10
C LYS A 153 21.23 -19.83 -22.89
N VAL A 154 21.99 -18.99 -22.15
CA VAL A 154 23.26 -18.45 -22.64
C VAL A 154 24.30 -19.54 -22.63
#